data_499a782b399e60868c61b0f32607e880
#
_entry.id   499a782b399e60868c61b0f32607e880
#
_cell.length_a   1.000
_cell.length_b   1.000
_cell.length_c   1.000
_cell.angle_alpha   90.00
_cell.angle_beta   90.00
_cell.angle_gamma   90.00
#
_symmetry.space_group_name_H-M   'P 1'
#
loop_
_entity.id
_entity.type
_entity.pdbx_description
1 polymer ?
#
loop_
_entity_poly.entity_id
_entity_poly.type
_entity_poly.pdbx_seq_one_letter_code
_entity_poly.pdbx_strand_id
1 'polypeptide(L)'
;TRLSGDWSSDVCSSDLSNLRKELSRQLRNTAEKDGTRRFSTLRGNVNLYRLFLERGMQLVRDEGRVRMIVPDSLLREKSSIPLRKLMIESNQWTTSWSFPENQRVFPGVTQGVLVLSITTGGSTQTMKSFGPLEATEISTQSGLKTKAPFMELTRPSWTVWTRGTWAVPRMPRDPYERRRVIRAIEDLANKPRLSEDSNWLNPSGKPIRVRVGEIDQTNWSDDISEWALGARGVPFIRGTHFRTKGSEISINHPAYNSKINSESPERAHARWTGPIKPRGQPRLACQAIVNAQLERRLRWAVVPQDCVLGNSVNFLELPVEVLDKLAEKHGSVGKGLLWLAAHLNSEMLDLWSRAWAANNNVNNYEIESLPFPQPREIRSIST
;
A
#
# COMPACT_ATOMS: atom_id res chain seq x y z
N THR A 1 33.55 -10.36 35.28
CA THR A 1 32.45 -11.30 35.50
C THR A 1 31.76 -11.51 34.16
N ARG A 2 32.03 -12.65 33.50
CA ARG A 2 31.37 -13.07 32.27
C ARG A 2 29.96 -13.46 32.63
N LEU A 3 28.95 -12.76 32.06
CA LEU A 3 27.57 -13.24 31.99
C LEU A 3 27.46 -14.18 30.78
N SER A 4 27.85 -15.43 30.97
CA SER A 4 27.45 -16.53 30.10
C SER A 4 26.06 -16.99 30.54
N GLY A 5 25.04 -16.31 30.09
CA GLY A 5 23.68 -16.80 30.19
C GLY A 5 23.40 -17.70 28.98
N ASP A 6 23.26 -18.98 29.23
CA ASP A 6 22.70 -19.94 28.28
C ASP A 6 21.30 -19.47 27.89
N TRP A 7 21.17 -18.94 26.69
CA TRP A 7 19.89 -18.72 26.07
C TRP A 7 19.39 -20.06 25.56
N SER A 8 18.85 -20.86 26.49
CA SER A 8 18.16 -22.08 26.12
C SER A 8 17.02 -21.78 25.19
N SER A 9 16.89 -22.58 24.16
CA SER A 9 15.98 -22.50 23.01
C SER A 9 14.48 -22.66 23.34
N ASP A 10 14.05 -22.46 24.58
CA ASP A 10 12.71 -22.80 25.07
C ASP A 10 11.79 -21.61 25.35
N VAL A 11 12.10 -20.43 24.82
CA VAL A 11 11.10 -19.35 24.82
C VAL A 11 10.05 -19.68 23.77
N CYS A 12 8.92 -20.20 24.19
CA CYS A 12 7.80 -20.55 23.33
C CYS A 12 7.38 -19.31 22.50
N SER A 13 7.04 -19.51 21.23
CA SER A 13 6.60 -18.42 20.34
C SER A 13 5.40 -17.64 20.89
N SER A 14 4.57 -18.29 21.74
CA SER A 14 3.48 -17.68 22.49
C SER A 14 3.96 -16.66 23.51
N ASP A 15 5.08 -16.92 24.20
CA ASP A 15 5.63 -16.03 25.22
C ASP A 15 6.22 -14.76 24.61
N LEU A 16 6.90 -14.89 23.47
CA LEU A 16 7.37 -13.73 22.69
C LEU A 16 6.21 -12.88 22.18
N SER A 17 5.12 -13.51 21.74
CA SER A 17 3.91 -12.81 21.30
C SER A 17 3.26 -12.06 22.46
N ASN A 18 3.16 -12.67 23.64
CA ASN A 18 2.60 -12.04 24.84
C ASN A 18 3.49 -10.91 25.34
N LEU A 19 4.80 -11.08 25.36
CA LEU A 19 5.76 -10.04 25.73
C LEU A 19 5.66 -8.84 24.77
N ARG A 20 5.55 -9.06 23.46
CA ARG A 20 5.34 -7.99 22.47
C ARG A 20 4.04 -7.23 22.70
N LYS A 21 2.95 -7.92 23.01
CA LYS A 21 1.66 -7.29 23.33
C LYS A 21 1.77 -6.43 24.58
N GLU A 22 2.39 -6.97 25.64
CA GLU A 22 2.55 -6.24 26.91
C GLU A 22 3.46 -5.01 26.75
N LEU A 23 4.62 -5.12 26.10
CA LEU A 23 5.48 -3.98 25.78
C LEU A 23 4.74 -2.94 24.93
N SER A 24 3.95 -3.37 23.95
CA SER A 24 3.15 -2.48 23.13
C SER A 24 2.12 -1.73 23.96
N ARG A 25 1.48 -2.41 24.92
CA ARG A 25 0.51 -1.81 25.86
C ARG A 25 1.19 -0.79 26.78
N GLN A 26 2.34 -1.14 27.35
CA GLN A 26 3.12 -0.25 28.21
C GLN A 26 3.57 1.01 27.47
N LEU A 27 4.14 0.88 26.27
CA LEU A 27 4.59 2.01 25.46
C LEU A 27 3.42 2.97 25.08
N ARG A 28 2.22 2.41 24.84
CA ARG A 28 1.03 3.22 24.55
C ARG A 28 0.52 4.00 25.77
N ASN A 29 0.69 3.44 26.96
CA ASN A 29 0.16 3.98 28.20
C ASN A 29 1.22 4.77 29.00
N THR A 30 2.48 4.78 28.56
CA THR A 30 3.52 5.55 29.23
C THR A 30 3.20 7.05 29.13
N ALA A 31 3.03 7.66 30.27
CA ALA A 31 2.81 9.10 30.42
C ALA A 31 4.04 9.80 30.99
N GLU A 32 4.20 11.05 30.65
CA GLU A 32 5.14 11.97 31.32
C GLU A 32 4.56 12.44 32.66
N LYS A 33 5.34 13.17 33.45
CA LYS A 33 4.93 13.65 34.78
C LYS A 33 3.69 14.58 34.77
N ASP A 34 3.48 15.22 33.64
CA ASP A 34 2.31 16.13 33.42
C ASP A 34 1.05 15.38 32.91
N GLY A 35 1.10 14.04 32.80
CA GLY A 35 0.00 13.22 32.31
C GLY A 35 -0.09 13.11 30.78
N THR A 36 0.76 13.79 30.02
CA THR A 36 0.80 13.66 28.56
C THR A 36 1.39 12.30 28.15
N ARG A 37 0.98 11.79 26.98
CA ARG A 37 1.54 10.55 26.47
C ARG A 37 2.96 10.79 25.96
N ARG A 38 3.92 10.00 26.43
CA ARG A 38 5.32 10.06 25.99
C ARG A 38 5.46 9.91 24.47
N PHE A 39 4.65 9.05 23.87
CA PHE A 39 4.63 8.81 22.42
C PHE A 39 3.26 9.14 21.86
N SER A 40 3.06 10.40 21.53
CA SER A 40 1.79 10.93 21.02
C SER A 40 1.46 10.42 19.61
N THR A 41 2.48 10.07 18.83
CA THR A 41 2.34 9.65 17.44
C THR A 41 2.14 8.14 17.26
N LEU A 42 2.25 7.34 18.33
CA LEU A 42 2.18 5.88 18.24
C LEU A 42 0.79 5.40 17.80
N ARG A 43 0.73 4.82 16.61
CA ARG A 43 -0.46 4.19 16.01
C ARG A 43 -0.08 2.85 15.34
N GLY A 44 -1.04 1.92 15.33
CA GLY A 44 -0.83 0.60 14.71
C GLY A 44 0.23 -0.23 15.43
N ASN A 45 1.02 -1.02 14.71
CA ASN A 45 2.10 -1.83 15.27
C ASN A 45 3.24 -0.95 15.79
N VAL A 46 3.84 -1.35 16.91
CA VAL A 46 4.98 -0.66 17.49
C VAL A 46 6.21 -0.93 16.63
N ASN A 47 6.76 0.13 16.05
CA ASN A 47 8.04 0.12 15.35
C ASN A 47 9.02 1.03 16.08
N LEU A 48 10.11 0.48 16.57
CA LEU A 48 11.06 1.20 17.42
C LEU A 48 11.62 2.45 16.77
N TYR A 49 11.90 2.44 15.47
CA TYR A 49 12.43 3.61 14.78
C TYR A 49 11.51 4.84 14.89
N ARG A 50 10.17 4.63 14.92
CA ARG A 50 9.22 5.75 15.10
C ARG A 50 9.33 6.35 16.48
N LEU A 51 9.46 5.49 17.50
CA LEU A 51 9.61 5.94 18.88
C LEU A 51 10.94 6.67 19.09
N PHE A 52 12.02 6.16 18.52
CA PHE A 52 13.33 6.84 18.58
C PHE A 52 13.31 8.19 17.87
N LEU A 53 12.64 8.28 16.72
CA LEU A 53 12.53 9.54 15.99
C LEU A 53 11.71 10.56 16.76
N GLU A 54 10.53 10.18 17.28
CA GLU A 54 9.71 11.05 18.14
C GLU A 54 10.47 11.48 19.38
N ARG A 55 11.14 10.54 20.08
CA ARG A 55 11.93 10.83 21.27
C ARG A 55 13.12 11.73 20.97
N GLY A 56 13.79 11.53 19.86
CA GLY A 56 14.89 12.39 19.39
C GLY A 56 14.44 13.84 19.24
N MET A 57 13.29 14.09 18.65
CA MET A 57 12.74 15.44 18.53
C MET A 57 12.35 16.06 19.88
N GLN A 58 11.89 15.24 20.85
CA GLN A 58 11.54 15.71 22.20
C GLN A 58 12.79 16.05 23.07
N LEU A 59 13.92 15.39 22.86
CA LEU A 59 15.12 15.55 23.67
C LEU A 59 16.07 16.64 23.17
N VAL A 60 15.96 17.00 21.91
CA VAL A 60 16.80 18.03 21.31
C VAL A 60 16.20 19.39 21.59
N ARG A 61 17.04 20.37 21.98
CA ARG A 61 16.62 21.76 22.19
C ARG A 61 16.02 22.36 20.90
N ASP A 62 15.25 23.41 21.03
CA ASP A 62 14.77 24.17 19.87
C ASP A 62 15.93 24.59 18.96
N GLU A 63 15.65 24.56 17.65
CA GLU A 63 16.63 24.79 16.57
C GLU A 63 17.75 23.74 16.50
N GLY A 64 17.70 22.72 17.34
CA GLY A 64 18.62 21.60 17.28
C GLY A 64 18.29 20.64 16.12
N ARG A 65 19.17 19.71 15.80
CA ARG A 65 19.03 18.82 14.65
C ARG A 65 18.96 17.36 15.05
N VAL A 66 17.94 16.67 14.56
CA VAL A 66 17.81 15.22 14.63
C VAL A 66 18.10 14.64 13.24
N ARG A 67 19.09 13.74 13.16
CA ARG A 67 19.41 13.02 11.92
C ARG A 67 19.30 11.53 12.18
N MET A 68 18.58 10.82 11.32
CA MET A 68 18.36 9.39 11.49
C MET A 68 18.32 8.67 10.14
N ILE A 69 18.66 7.39 10.20
CA ILE A 69 18.44 6.42 9.15
C ILE A 69 17.28 5.55 9.60
N VAL A 70 16.23 5.51 8.80
CA VAL A 70 14.97 4.80 9.10
C VAL A 70 14.46 4.07 7.86
N PRO A 71 13.51 3.13 7.98
CA PRO A 71 12.85 2.54 6.81
C PRO A 71 12.13 3.62 5.97
N ASP A 72 12.22 3.51 4.64
CA ASP A 72 11.58 4.45 3.70
C ASP A 72 10.05 4.37 3.74
N SER A 73 9.50 3.31 4.33
CA SER A 73 8.07 3.16 4.58
C SER A 73 7.49 4.29 5.44
N LEU A 74 8.31 4.95 6.29
CA LEU A 74 7.94 6.18 7.00
C LEU A 74 7.31 7.21 6.08
N LEU A 75 7.75 7.29 4.83
CA LEU A 75 7.27 8.28 3.86
C LEU A 75 5.80 8.09 3.47
N ARG A 76 5.26 6.85 3.57
CA ARG A 76 3.97 6.51 2.95
C ARG A 76 3.02 5.69 3.81
N GLU A 77 3.51 4.96 4.83
CA GLU A 77 2.66 4.15 5.70
C GLU A 77 1.58 4.96 6.42
N LYS A 78 0.35 4.42 6.47
CA LYS A 78 -0.78 5.02 7.17
C LYS A 78 -0.51 5.21 8.67
N SER A 79 0.12 4.24 9.29
CA SER A 79 0.47 4.27 10.72
C SER A 79 1.50 5.35 11.09
N SER A 80 2.24 5.89 10.10
CA SER A 80 3.23 6.95 10.27
C SER A 80 2.65 8.37 10.06
N ILE A 81 1.37 8.51 9.75
CA ILE A 81 0.72 9.83 9.55
C ILE A 81 0.92 10.76 10.76
N PRO A 82 0.66 10.36 12.03
CA PRO A 82 0.83 11.25 13.16
C PRO A 82 2.29 11.70 13.33
N LEU A 83 3.25 10.81 13.06
CA LEU A 83 4.67 11.16 13.14
C LEU A 83 5.07 12.14 12.04
N ARG A 84 4.61 11.92 10.78
CA ARG A 84 4.83 12.90 9.71
C ARG A 84 4.21 14.26 10.02
N LYS A 85 3.02 14.28 10.61
CA LYS A 85 2.40 15.54 11.09
C LYS A 85 3.30 16.24 12.09
N LEU A 86 3.79 15.54 13.11
CA LEU A 86 4.72 16.11 14.10
C LEU A 86 6.00 16.66 13.43
N MET A 87 6.57 15.92 12.47
CA MET A 87 7.78 16.32 11.74
C MET A 87 7.58 17.59 10.90
N ILE A 88 6.37 17.83 10.38
CA ILE A 88 6.07 18.89 9.42
C ILE A 88 5.36 20.08 10.07
N GLU A 89 4.45 19.83 10.97
CA GLU A 89 3.60 20.88 11.57
C GLU A 89 4.26 21.54 12.78
N SER A 90 5.12 20.81 13.50
CA SER A 90 5.79 21.27 14.72
C SER A 90 7.32 21.28 14.62
N ASN A 91 7.87 20.86 13.49
CA ASN A 91 9.30 20.83 13.23
C ASN A 91 9.59 21.15 11.77
N GLN A 92 10.86 21.30 11.42
CA GLN A 92 11.31 21.61 10.06
C GLN A 92 12.01 20.41 9.45
N TRP A 93 11.28 19.63 8.67
CA TRP A 93 11.84 18.54 7.85
C TRP A 93 12.15 19.06 6.46
N THR A 94 13.38 19.49 6.24
CA THR A 94 13.78 20.21 5.02
C THR A 94 14.31 19.32 3.91
N THR A 95 14.87 18.15 4.27
CA THR A 95 15.48 17.23 3.29
C THR A 95 15.26 15.77 3.66
N SER A 96 15.11 14.94 2.63
CA SER A 96 15.13 13.48 2.73
C SER A 96 15.88 12.84 1.57
N TRP A 97 16.55 11.71 1.84
CA TRP A 97 17.28 10.92 0.84
C TRP A 97 16.78 9.47 0.92
N SER A 98 16.13 9.00 -0.15
CA SER A 98 15.50 7.68 -0.18
C SER A 98 16.27 6.72 -1.10
N PHE A 99 16.63 5.57 -0.55
CA PHE A 99 17.28 4.45 -1.24
C PHE A 99 16.28 3.29 -1.30
N PRO A 100 15.85 2.85 -2.49
CA PRO A 100 14.91 1.73 -2.61
C PRO A 100 15.53 0.40 -2.17
N GLU A 101 14.69 -0.59 -1.86
CA GLU A 101 15.12 -1.88 -1.30
C GLU A 101 16.12 -2.64 -2.19
N ASN A 102 16.01 -2.51 -3.51
CA ASN A 102 16.90 -3.16 -4.47
C ASN A 102 18.36 -2.65 -4.39
N GLN A 103 18.59 -1.52 -3.76
CA GLN A 103 19.93 -0.96 -3.59
C GLN A 103 20.73 -1.65 -2.47
N ARG A 104 20.09 -2.38 -1.56
CA ARG A 104 20.72 -3.15 -0.48
C ARG A 104 21.82 -2.37 0.23
N VAL A 105 21.54 -1.13 0.63
CA VAL A 105 22.49 -0.20 1.24
C VAL A 105 23.19 -0.81 2.48
N PHE A 106 22.48 -1.66 3.21
CA PHE A 106 23.01 -2.38 4.36
C PHE A 106 22.92 -3.89 4.15
N PRO A 107 23.96 -4.66 4.49
CA PRO A 107 23.92 -6.13 4.43
C PRO A 107 22.76 -6.69 5.25
N GLY A 108 22.01 -7.64 4.68
CA GLY A 108 20.87 -8.31 5.33
C GLY A 108 19.60 -7.47 5.47
N VAL A 109 19.60 -6.20 5.06
CA VAL A 109 18.42 -5.35 5.07
C VAL A 109 17.74 -5.41 3.70
N THR A 110 16.48 -5.87 3.70
CA THR A 110 15.64 -6.00 2.49
C THR A 110 14.60 -4.89 2.36
N GLN A 111 14.71 -3.84 3.18
CA GLN A 111 13.80 -2.69 3.15
C GLN A 111 14.50 -1.48 2.53
N GLY A 112 13.71 -0.60 1.89
CA GLY A 112 14.20 0.70 1.47
C GLY A 112 14.63 1.54 2.68
N VAL A 113 15.62 2.38 2.48
CA VAL A 113 16.27 3.21 3.51
C VAL A 113 16.01 4.68 3.25
N LEU A 114 15.69 5.40 4.30
CA LEU A 114 15.50 6.84 4.31
C LEU A 114 16.53 7.48 5.26
N VAL A 115 17.32 8.41 4.74
CA VAL A 115 18.14 9.32 5.56
C VAL A 115 17.36 10.64 5.67
N LEU A 116 17.14 11.12 6.87
CA LEU A 116 16.41 12.35 7.13
C LEU A 116 17.14 13.29 8.09
N SER A 117 16.85 14.57 7.95
CA SER A 117 17.32 15.62 8.86
C SER A 117 16.16 16.54 9.20
N ILE A 118 15.92 16.70 10.50
CA ILE A 118 14.84 17.51 11.06
C ILE A 118 15.49 18.55 11.98
N THR A 119 15.09 19.80 11.85
CA THR A 119 15.37 20.83 12.85
C THR A 119 14.15 20.95 13.77
N THR A 120 14.36 20.92 15.08
CA THR A 120 13.27 21.02 16.06
C THR A 120 12.71 22.44 16.11
N GLY A 121 11.41 22.53 16.38
CA GLY A 121 10.68 23.81 16.39
C GLY A 121 10.29 24.32 15.00
N GLY A 122 9.32 25.23 14.98
CA GLY A 122 8.79 25.81 13.76
C GLY A 122 7.88 24.89 12.95
N SER A 123 7.85 25.06 11.65
CA SER A 123 7.08 24.23 10.72
C SER A 123 7.74 24.14 9.36
N THR A 124 7.52 23.01 8.66
CA THR A 124 8.06 22.79 7.31
C THR A 124 7.23 23.56 6.28
N GLN A 125 7.85 24.48 5.56
CA GLN A 125 7.23 25.19 4.43
C GLN A 125 7.55 24.52 3.10
N THR A 126 8.77 24.01 2.98
CA THR A 126 9.27 23.36 1.79
C THR A 126 10.21 22.23 2.18
N MET A 127 10.09 21.08 1.52
CA MET A 127 10.98 19.93 1.67
C MET A 127 11.53 19.50 0.31
N LYS A 128 12.83 19.22 0.26
CA LYS A 128 13.48 18.58 -0.89
C LYS A 128 13.63 17.09 -0.66
N SER A 129 12.92 16.28 -1.45
CA SER A 129 12.99 14.83 -1.42
C SER A 129 13.86 14.34 -2.57
N PHE A 130 15.05 13.83 -2.24
CA PHE A 130 15.99 13.22 -3.18
C PHE A 130 15.71 11.73 -3.32
N GLY A 131 15.67 11.24 -4.55
CA GLY A 131 15.51 9.81 -4.80
C GLY A 131 14.62 9.48 -6.00
N PRO A 132 14.64 8.20 -6.38
CA PRO A 132 15.38 7.10 -5.78
C PRO A 132 16.89 7.23 -5.98
N LEU A 133 17.67 7.01 -4.92
CA LEU A 133 19.13 7.07 -4.94
C LEU A 133 19.73 5.69 -5.18
N GLU A 134 20.91 5.63 -5.78
CA GLU A 134 21.73 4.43 -5.89
C GLU A 134 22.73 4.37 -4.73
N ALA A 135 23.07 3.17 -4.28
CA ALA A 135 24.06 2.99 -3.20
C ALA A 135 25.42 3.60 -3.56
N THR A 136 25.78 3.61 -4.85
CA THR A 136 27.01 4.21 -5.37
C THR A 136 27.07 5.73 -5.26
N GLU A 137 25.92 6.39 -5.06
CA GLU A 137 25.87 7.84 -4.86
C GLU A 137 26.23 8.27 -3.43
N ILE A 138 26.49 7.30 -2.53
CA ILE A 138 26.99 7.58 -1.19
C ILE A 138 28.50 7.79 -1.27
N SER A 139 28.97 9.01 -1.02
CA SER A 139 30.40 9.32 -0.94
C SER A 139 30.86 9.28 0.51
N THR A 140 31.94 8.51 0.76
CA THR A 140 32.55 8.37 2.10
C THR A 140 33.38 9.58 2.52
N GLN A 141 33.89 10.40 1.56
CA GLN A 141 34.80 11.51 1.86
C GLN A 141 34.15 12.89 1.95
N SER A 142 32.97 13.09 1.36
CA SER A 142 32.36 14.41 1.22
C SER A 142 30.88 14.46 1.55
N GLY A 143 30.36 13.44 2.22
CA GLY A 143 28.94 13.32 2.49
C GLY A 143 28.14 12.90 1.25
N LEU A 144 26.81 12.98 1.35
CA LEU A 144 25.92 12.59 0.28
C LEU A 144 25.97 13.61 -0.86
N LYS A 145 26.78 13.33 -1.90
CA LYS A 145 26.78 14.06 -3.16
C LYS A 145 25.99 13.27 -4.17
N THR A 146 24.90 13.82 -4.66
CA THR A 146 24.07 13.17 -5.66
C THR A 146 23.70 14.13 -6.77
N LYS A 147 23.69 13.62 -8.01
CA LYS A 147 23.07 14.23 -9.17
C LYS A 147 21.62 13.72 -9.35
N ALA A 148 21.14 12.90 -8.44
CA ALA A 148 19.77 12.38 -8.50
C ALA A 148 18.77 13.54 -8.51
N PRO A 149 17.71 13.41 -9.28
CA PRO A 149 16.67 14.41 -9.29
C PRO A 149 16.02 14.48 -7.91
N PHE A 150 15.65 15.67 -7.49
CA PHE A 150 14.82 15.86 -6.30
C PHE A 150 13.44 16.37 -6.69
N MET A 151 12.49 16.19 -5.81
CA MET A 151 11.20 16.84 -5.84
C MET A 151 11.15 17.87 -4.72
N GLU A 152 10.69 19.06 -5.05
CA GLU A 152 10.39 20.08 -4.07
C GLU A 152 8.90 20.00 -3.71
N LEU A 153 8.63 19.73 -2.43
CA LEU A 153 7.30 19.65 -1.88
C LEU A 153 7.03 20.94 -1.10
N THR A 154 6.26 21.84 -1.69
CA THR A 154 5.80 23.05 -1.00
C THR A 154 4.59 22.73 -0.13
N ARG A 155 4.44 23.33 1.03
CA ARG A 155 3.33 23.07 1.93
C ARG A 155 1.95 23.16 1.28
N PRO A 156 1.63 24.17 0.43
CA PRO A 156 0.33 24.22 -0.25
C PRO A 156 0.09 23.02 -1.17
N SER A 157 1.00 22.73 -2.10
CA SER A 157 0.86 21.59 -3.03
C SER A 157 0.81 20.26 -2.28
N TRP A 158 1.68 20.08 -1.30
CA TRP A 158 1.74 18.86 -0.50
C TRP A 158 0.46 18.61 0.28
N THR A 159 -0.15 19.66 0.87
CA THR A 159 -1.44 19.57 1.55
C THR A 159 -2.54 19.07 0.60
N VAL A 160 -2.63 19.67 -0.59
CA VAL A 160 -3.62 19.29 -1.61
C VAL A 160 -3.42 17.83 -2.08
N TRP A 161 -2.19 17.46 -2.41
CA TRP A 161 -1.88 16.14 -2.93
C TRP A 161 -2.15 15.02 -1.93
N THR A 162 -1.88 15.28 -0.66
CA THR A 162 -1.95 14.26 0.40
C THR A 162 -3.14 14.40 1.35
N ARG A 163 -3.90 15.49 1.23
CA ARG A 163 -5.00 15.83 2.14
C ARG A 163 -4.56 15.80 3.61
N GLY A 164 -3.37 16.33 3.89
CA GLY A 164 -2.80 16.42 5.22
C GLY A 164 -2.27 15.12 5.81
N THR A 165 -2.08 14.06 5.00
CA THR A 165 -1.37 12.86 5.45
C THR A 165 0.14 13.01 5.39
N TRP A 166 0.62 14.02 4.67
CA TRP A 166 2.02 14.37 4.49
C TRP A 166 2.87 13.21 3.95
N ALA A 167 2.26 12.35 3.14
CA ALA A 167 3.01 11.32 2.45
C ALA A 167 3.96 11.93 1.41
N VAL A 168 5.09 11.28 1.18
CA VAL A 168 6.06 11.68 0.15
C VAL A 168 5.96 10.70 -1.01
N PRO A 169 5.64 11.16 -2.21
CA PRO A 169 5.47 10.25 -3.33
C PRO A 169 6.78 9.62 -3.77
N ARG A 170 6.72 8.36 -4.20
CA ARG A 170 7.83 7.66 -4.85
C ARG A 170 7.94 8.15 -6.28
N MET A 171 9.09 8.69 -6.65
CA MET A 171 9.33 9.19 -8.00
C MET A 171 10.22 8.25 -8.79
N PRO A 172 9.96 8.04 -10.09
CA PRO A 172 10.91 7.41 -10.98
C PRO A 172 12.20 8.25 -11.11
N ARG A 173 13.32 7.57 -11.41
CA ARG A 173 14.59 8.27 -11.70
C ARG A 173 14.58 8.93 -13.07
N ASP A 174 13.98 8.26 -14.04
CA ASP A 174 13.84 8.79 -15.40
C ASP A 174 13.02 10.09 -15.43
N PRO A 175 13.52 11.15 -16.08
CA PRO A 175 12.85 12.45 -16.09
C PRO A 175 11.50 12.44 -16.82
N TYR A 176 11.33 11.61 -17.84
CA TYR A 176 10.06 11.50 -18.57
C TYR A 176 9.00 10.82 -17.71
N GLU A 177 9.32 9.66 -17.14
CA GLU A 177 8.42 8.95 -16.23
C GLU A 177 8.10 9.80 -14.99
N ARG A 178 9.07 10.55 -14.46
CA ARG A 178 8.84 11.48 -13.36
C ARG A 178 7.77 12.53 -13.70
N ARG A 179 7.84 13.14 -14.88
CA ARG A 179 6.84 14.13 -15.34
C ARG A 179 5.45 13.49 -15.43
N ARG A 180 5.35 12.24 -15.91
CA ARG A 180 4.08 11.52 -15.99
C ARG A 180 3.47 11.29 -14.61
N VAL A 181 4.28 10.89 -13.64
CA VAL A 181 3.83 10.71 -12.24
C VAL A 181 3.38 12.02 -11.62
N ILE A 182 4.15 13.11 -11.79
CA ILE A 182 3.77 14.44 -11.28
C ILE A 182 2.44 14.88 -11.90
N ARG A 183 2.28 14.77 -13.21
CA ARG A 183 1.03 15.10 -13.89
C ARG A 183 -0.15 14.26 -13.35
N ALA A 184 0.05 12.95 -13.17
CA ALA A 184 -0.99 12.09 -12.58
C ALA A 184 -1.39 12.56 -11.18
N ILE A 185 -0.43 12.99 -10.36
CA ILE A 185 -0.70 13.52 -9.02
C ILE A 185 -1.49 14.83 -9.11
N GLU A 186 -1.07 15.76 -9.94
CA GLU A 186 -1.72 17.07 -10.09
C GLU A 186 -3.15 16.95 -10.62
N ASP A 187 -3.36 16.16 -11.67
CA ASP A 187 -4.66 15.97 -12.31
C ASP A 187 -5.66 15.24 -11.39
N LEU A 188 -5.17 14.36 -10.53
CA LEU A 188 -6.01 13.49 -9.70
C LEU A 188 -6.14 13.95 -8.23
N ALA A 189 -5.30 14.87 -7.75
CA ALA A 189 -5.25 15.24 -6.34
C ALA A 189 -6.60 15.74 -5.78
N ASN A 190 -7.33 16.53 -6.55
CA ASN A 190 -8.60 17.13 -6.17
C ASN A 190 -9.83 16.24 -6.49
N LYS A 191 -9.64 15.08 -7.13
CA LYS A 191 -10.76 14.20 -7.48
C LYS A 191 -11.30 13.47 -6.25
N PRO A 192 -12.62 13.20 -6.18
CA PRO A 192 -13.21 12.41 -5.10
C PRO A 192 -12.50 11.06 -4.97
N ARG A 193 -12.33 10.57 -3.74
CA ARG A 193 -11.75 9.25 -3.49
C ARG A 193 -12.82 8.16 -3.60
N LEU A 194 -12.39 6.92 -3.89
CA LEU A 194 -13.30 5.79 -4.06
C LEU A 194 -14.22 5.58 -2.85
N SER A 195 -13.71 5.77 -1.64
CA SER A 195 -14.47 5.60 -0.39
C SER A 195 -15.20 6.85 0.10
N GLU A 196 -15.12 7.99 -0.61
CA GLU A 196 -15.80 9.19 -0.19
C GLU A 196 -17.28 9.17 -0.56
N ASP A 197 -18.15 9.73 0.32
CA ASP A 197 -19.59 9.81 0.09
C ASP A 197 -19.94 10.64 -1.14
N SER A 198 -19.07 11.58 -1.52
CA SER A 198 -19.20 12.38 -2.74
C SER A 198 -18.88 11.64 -4.03
N ASN A 199 -18.44 10.37 -3.93
CA ASN A 199 -18.09 9.59 -5.11
C ASN A 199 -19.36 9.24 -5.93
N TRP A 200 -19.28 9.42 -7.24
CA TRP A 200 -20.39 9.17 -8.15
C TRP A 200 -20.85 7.69 -8.20
N LEU A 201 -20.02 6.74 -7.79
CA LEU A 201 -20.39 5.33 -7.59
C LEU A 201 -21.17 5.10 -6.30
N ASN A 202 -21.33 6.11 -5.45
CA ASN A 202 -21.99 5.98 -4.17
C ASN A 202 -23.25 6.86 -4.07
N PRO A 203 -24.31 6.53 -4.81
CA PRO A 203 -25.53 7.35 -4.86
C PRO A 203 -26.29 7.41 -3.54
N SER A 204 -26.06 6.46 -2.63
CA SER A 204 -26.76 6.36 -1.34
C SER A 204 -25.96 6.90 -0.16
N GLY A 205 -24.80 7.53 -0.38
CA GLY A 205 -23.92 8.02 0.69
C GLY A 205 -23.26 6.92 1.52
N LYS A 206 -23.34 5.64 1.07
CA LYS A 206 -22.64 4.54 1.74
C LYS A 206 -21.26 4.35 1.12
N PRO A 207 -20.17 4.49 1.88
CA PRO A 207 -18.84 4.37 1.32
C PRO A 207 -18.60 2.97 0.73
N ILE A 208 -18.02 2.92 -0.46
CA ILE A 208 -17.52 1.69 -1.06
C ILE A 208 -16.40 1.16 -0.19
N ARG A 209 -16.51 -0.09 0.20
CA ARG A 209 -15.52 -0.76 1.04
C ARG A 209 -14.68 -1.72 0.23
N VAL A 210 -13.42 -1.81 0.61
CA VAL A 210 -12.50 -2.82 0.09
C VAL A 210 -12.40 -3.94 1.12
N ARG A 211 -12.57 -5.18 0.64
CA ARG A 211 -12.46 -6.38 1.45
C ARG A 211 -11.29 -7.22 0.99
N VAL A 212 -10.68 -7.91 1.91
CA VAL A 212 -9.73 -9.00 1.63
C VAL A 212 -10.53 -10.25 1.29
N GLY A 213 -10.00 -11.14 0.46
CA GLY A 213 -10.59 -12.44 0.15
C GLY A 213 -10.96 -13.24 1.40
N GLU A 214 -11.97 -14.09 1.24
CA GLU A 214 -12.63 -14.78 2.36
C GLU A 214 -11.75 -15.78 3.07
N ILE A 215 -10.73 -16.33 2.38
CA ILE A 215 -9.93 -17.46 2.84
C ILE A 215 -8.53 -17.00 3.21
N ASP A 216 -8.18 -17.12 4.47
CA ASP A 216 -6.78 -17.06 4.91
C ASP A 216 -6.10 -18.38 4.61
N GLN A 217 -5.20 -18.37 3.62
CA GLN A 217 -4.52 -19.56 3.10
C GLN A 217 -3.67 -20.28 4.16
N THR A 218 -3.21 -19.57 5.17
CA THR A 218 -2.40 -20.15 6.25
C THR A 218 -3.28 -20.92 7.24
N ASN A 219 -4.43 -20.34 7.60
CA ASN A 219 -5.32 -20.94 8.60
C ASN A 219 -6.19 -22.08 8.03
N TRP A 220 -6.38 -22.09 6.70
CA TRP A 220 -7.26 -23.04 6.00
C TRP A 220 -6.51 -23.88 4.95
N SER A 221 -5.25 -24.18 5.20
CA SER A 221 -4.41 -24.94 4.25
C SER A 221 -4.98 -26.31 3.89
N ASP A 222 -5.60 -26.99 4.85
CA ASP A 222 -6.13 -28.36 4.71
C ASP A 222 -7.38 -28.43 3.82
N ASP A 223 -8.11 -27.33 3.66
CA ASP A 223 -9.27 -27.21 2.80
C ASP A 223 -8.93 -26.72 1.38
N ILE A 224 -7.65 -26.50 1.10
CA ILE A 224 -7.16 -26.06 -0.20
C ILE A 224 -6.46 -27.23 -0.90
N SER A 225 -7.05 -27.70 -1.99
CA SER A 225 -6.52 -28.82 -2.77
C SER A 225 -6.18 -28.38 -4.19
N GLU A 226 -5.39 -29.18 -4.91
CA GLU A 226 -5.11 -28.96 -6.32
C GLU A 226 -6.39 -29.03 -7.16
N TRP A 227 -6.47 -28.17 -8.18
CA TRP A 227 -7.60 -28.17 -9.09
C TRP A 227 -7.64 -29.44 -9.93
N ALA A 228 -8.79 -30.09 -9.97
CA ALA A 228 -9.06 -31.19 -10.89
C ALA A 228 -10.48 -31.08 -11.45
N LEU A 229 -10.64 -31.25 -12.75
CA LEU A 229 -11.93 -31.18 -13.40
C LEU A 229 -12.87 -32.29 -12.85
N GLY A 230 -14.09 -31.90 -12.51
CA GLY A 230 -15.09 -32.83 -11.95
C GLY A 230 -14.86 -33.19 -10.47
N ALA A 231 -13.80 -32.74 -9.84
CA ALA A 231 -13.58 -32.96 -8.42
C ALA A 231 -14.47 -32.05 -7.56
N ARG A 232 -14.83 -32.55 -6.37
CA ARG A 232 -15.63 -31.78 -5.39
C ARG A 232 -14.89 -30.51 -4.98
N GLY A 233 -15.60 -29.39 -4.93
CA GLY A 233 -15.08 -28.08 -4.51
C GLY A 233 -15.41 -26.99 -5.51
N VAL A 234 -14.97 -25.78 -5.20
CA VAL A 234 -15.16 -24.59 -6.05
C VAL A 234 -13.80 -23.97 -6.40
N PRO A 235 -13.68 -23.21 -7.50
CA PRO A 235 -12.44 -22.53 -7.85
C PRO A 235 -11.97 -21.61 -6.72
N PHE A 236 -10.69 -21.71 -6.38
CA PHE A 236 -10.03 -20.88 -5.38
C PHE A 236 -9.10 -19.88 -6.06
N ILE A 237 -9.48 -18.60 -6.05
CA ILE A 237 -8.76 -17.54 -6.76
C ILE A 237 -7.76 -16.87 -5.82
N ARG A 238 -6.50 -16.84 -6.27
CA ARG A 238 -5.37 -16.18 -5.59
C ARG A 238 -4.87 -14.99 -6.41
N GLY A 239 -4.03 -14.16 -5.81
CA GLY A 239 -3.39 -13.04 -6.50
C GLY A 239 -2.58 -13.46 -7.74
N THR A 240 -1.99 -14.65 -7.74
CA THR A 240 -1.24 -15.20 -8.88
C THR A 240 -2.10 -15.50 -10.10
N HIS A 241 -3.42 -15.58 -9.96
CA HIS A 241 -4.33 -15.80 -11.10
C HIS A 241 -4.63 -14.54 -11.91
N PHE A 242 -4.27 -13.35 -11.41
CA PHE A 242 -4.43 -12.11 -12.16
C PHE A 242 -3.34 -11.98 -13.21
N ARG A 243 -3.68 -12.14 -14.48
CA ARG A 243 -2.75 -12.08 -15.61
C ARG A 243 -3.00 -10.85 -16.46
N THR A 244 -1.91 -10.20 -16.86
CA THR A 244 -1.92 -9.09 -17.81
C THR A 244 -1.51 -9.61 -19.18
N LYS A 245 -2.30 -9.30 -20.21
CA LYS A 245 -1.97 -9.54 -21.62
C LYS A 245 -2.27 -8.25 -22.40
N GLY A 246 -1.24 -7.48 -22.70
CA GLY A 246 -1.41 -6.12 -23.21
C GLY A 246 -2.18 -5.25 -22.21
N SER A 247 -3.28 -4.62 -22.64
CA SER A 247 -4.15 -3.81 -21.78
C SER A 247 -5.20 -4.62 -21.00
N GLU A 248 -5.39 -5.91 -21.32
CA GLU A 248 -6.38 -6.77 -20.69
C GLU A 248 -5.82 -7.41 -19.42
N ILE A 249 -6.62 -7.40 -18.36
CA ILE A 249 -6.35 -8.13 -17.11
C ILE A 249 -7.50 -9.10 -16.88
N SER A 250 -7.15 -10.38 -16.76
CA SER A 250 -8.13 -11.46 -16.65
C SER A 250 -7.72 -12.48 -15.57
N ILE A 251 -8.68 -13.34 -15.20
CA ILE A 251 -8.46 -14.43 -14.26
C ILE A 251 -7.99 -15.65 -15.03
N ASN A 252 -6.76 -16.07 -14.77
CA ASN A 252 -6.13 -17.25 -15.36
C ASN A 252 -6.28 -18.45 -14.42
N HIS A 253 -7.44 -19.10 -14.47
CA HIS A 253 -7.73 -20.33 -13.73
C HIS A 253 -8.38 -21.37 -14.65
N PRO A 254 -8.04 -22.68 -14.58
CA PRO A 254 -8.57 -23.71 -15.48
C PRO A 254 -10.08 -23.83 -15.50
N ALA A 255 -10.75 -23.51 -14.40
CA ALA A 255 -12.22 -23.48 -14.34
C ALA A 255 -12.84 -22.48 -15.33
N TYR A 256 -12.12 -21.45 -15.74
CA TYR A 256 -12.61 -20.35 -16.58
C TYR A 256 -11.87 -20.23 -17.91
N ASN A 257 -10.78 -20.94 -18.07
CA ASN A 257 -9.99 -20.93 -19.29
C ASN A 257 -9.49 -22.34 -19.61
N SER A 258 -10.20 -23.02 -20.49
CA SER A 258 -9.88 -24.40 -20.91
C SER A 258 -8.56 -24.58 -21.68
N LYS A 259 -7.95 -23.45 -22.11
CA LYS A 259 -6.63 -23.46 -22.79
C LYS A 259 -5.46 -23.52 -21.82
N ILE A 260 -5.71 -23.44 -20.52
CA ILE A 260 -4.67 -23.59 -19.52
C ILE A 260 -4.45 -25.08 -19.32
N ASN A 261 -3.33 -25.59 -19.81
CA ASN A 261 -2.90 -26.96 -19.55
C ASN A 261 -2.65 -27.12 -18.04
N SER A 262 -3.20 -28.20 -17.46
CA SER A 262 -2.91 -28.64 -16.09
C SER A 262 -1.42 -28.94 -15.84
N GLU A 263 -0.63 -29.10 -16.91
CA GLU A 263 0.81 -29.33 -16.90
C GLU A 263 1.66 -28.05 -16.82
N SER A 264 1.03 -26.86 -16.89
CA SER A 264 1.77 -25.64 -16.63
C SER A 264 2.32 -25.69 -15.20
N PRO A 265 3.66 -25.49 -14.98
CA PRO A 265 4.28 -25.56 -13.65
C PRO A 265 3.80 -24.45 -12.70
N GLU A 266 2.85 -23.67 -13.11
CA GLU A 266 2.17 -22.67 -12.29
C GLU A 266 1.23 -23.37 -11.32
N ARG A 267 1.81 -23.87 -10.25
CA ARG A 267 1.24 -24.46 -9.02
C ARG A 267 0.12 -23.62 -8.36
N ALA A 268 -0.54 -22.78 -9.12
CA ALA A 268 -1.45 -21.78 -8.58
C ALA A 268 -2.90 -22.27 -8.62
N HIS A 269 -3.20 -23.28 -9.43
CA HIS A 269 -4.57 -23.74 -9.62
C HIS A 269 -5.04 -24.55 -8.43
N ALA A 270 -5.99 -24.02 -7.70
CA ALA A 270 -6.51 -24.63 -6.50
C ALA A 270 -8.05 -24.61 -6.49
N ARG A 271 -8.60 -25.53 -5.74
CA ARG A 271 -10.02 -25.61 -5.38
C ARG A 271 -10.17 -25.47 -3.88
N TRP A 272 -11.29 -24.96 -3.51
CA TRP A 272 -11.72 -24.86 -2.12
C TRP A 272 -12.74 -25.92 -1.80
N THR A 273 -12.53 -26.67 -0.73
CA THR A 273 -13.39 -27.77 -0.25
C THR A 273 -14.03 -27.50 1.11
N GLY A 274 -13.65 -26.40 1.75
CA GLY A 274 -14.10 -26.03 3.09
C GLY A 274 -15.53 -25.47 3.14
N PRO A 275 -15.97 -25.01 4.31
CA PRO A 275 -17.37 -24.64 4.56
C PRO A 275 -17.81 -23.31 3.97
N ILE A 276 -16.88 -22.39 3.68
CA ILE A 276 -17.20 -21.07 3.15
C ILE A 276 -17.70 -21.20 1.70
N LYS A 277 -18.87 -20.64 1.41
CA LYS A 277 -19.52 -20.73 0.11
C LYS A 277 -19.20 -19.52 -0.77
N PRO A 278 -19.18 -19.68 -2.11
CA PRO A 278 -19.15 -18.57 -3.05
C PRO A 278 -20.27 -17.56 -2.77
N ARG A 279 -20.03 -16.30 -3.07
CA ARG A 279 -21.00 -15.22 -2.82
C ARG A 279 -22.17 -15.18 -3.79
N GLY A 280 -22.16 -15.98 -4.84
CA GLY A 280 -23.25 -16.09 -5.81
C GLY A 280 -23.43 -14.89 -6.75
N GLN A 281 -22.48 -13.95 -6.75
CA GLN A 281 -22.47 -12.80 -7.67
C GLN A 281 -21.04 -12.49 -8.14
N PRO A 282 -20.87 -11.99 -9.39
CA PRO A 282 -19.56 -11.58 -9.87
C PRO A 282 -19.04 -10.39 -9.06
N ARG A 283 -17.73 -10.30 -8.90
CA ARG A 283 -17.06 -9.27 -8.09
C ARG A 283 -15.94 -8.62 -8.89
N LEU A 284 -15.70 -7.35 -8.60
CA LEU A 284 -14.51 -6.66 -9.07
C LEU A 284 -13.41 -6.80 -8.03
N ALA A 285 -12.33 -7.45 -8.42
CA ALA A 285 -11.24 -7.79 -7.52
C ALA A 285 -9.88 -7.43 -8.10
N CYS A 286 -8.89 -7.27 -7.24
CA CYS A 286 -7.50 -7.01 -7.65
C CYS A 286 -6.50 -7.83 -6.83
N GLN A 287 -5.33 -8.03 -7.41
CA GLN A 287 -4.21 -8.65 -6.72
C GLN A 287 -3.77 -7.79 -5.53
N ALA A 288 -3.68 -8.40 -4.33
CA ALA A 288 -3.30 -7.71 -3.10
C ALA A 288 -1.78 -7.62 -2.89
N ILE A 289 -0.99 -8.53 -3.47
CA ILE A 289 0.47 -8.54 -3.35
C ILE A 289 1.07 -8.39 -4.75
N VAL A 290 1.74 -7.27 -5.00
CA VAL A 290 2.31 -6.93 -6.30
C VAL A 290 3.78 -6.60 -6.15
N ASN A 291 4.64 -7.41 -6.77
CA ASN A 291 6.07 -7.14 -6.80
C ASN A 291 6.36 -5.81 -7.52
N ALA A 292 7.31 -5.04 -7.00
CA ALA A 292 7.72 -3.75 -7.58
C ALA A 292 8.22 -3.85 -9.04
N GLN A 293 8.65 -5.04 -9.47
CA GLN A 293 9.11 -5.31 -10.85
C GLN A 293 7.96 -5.55 -11.83
N LEU A 294 6.72 -5.77 -11.35
CA LEU A 294 5.60 -5.94 -12.25
C LEU A 294 5.29 -4.66 -13.00
N GLU A 295 4.97 -4.78 -14.28
CA GLU A 295 4.63 -3.66 -15.16
C GLU A 295 3.51 -2.79 -14.59
N ARG A 296 2.53 -3.43 -13.92
CA ARG A 296 1.37 -2.74 -13.32
C ARG A 296 1.20 -3.09 -11.85
N ARG A 297 0.93 -2.08 -11.04
CA ARG A 297 0.57 -2.24 -9.63
C ARG A 297 -0.92 -2.55 -9.46
N LEU A 298 -1.79 -1.83 -10.16
CA LEU A 298 -3.23 -2.07 -10.13
C LEU A 298 -3.61 -3.09 -11.19
N ARG A 299 -4.17 -4.22 -10.76
CA ARG A 299 -4.54 -5.34 -11.62
C ARG A 299 -5.95 -5.80 -11.26
N TRP A 300 -6.94 -5.10 -11.82
CA TRP A 300 -8.35 -5.36 -11.58
C TRP A 300 -8.93 -6.30 -12.61
N ALA A 301 -9.68 -7.29 -12.18
CA ALA A 301 -10.42 -8.19 -13.04
C ALA A 301 -11.79 -8.51 -12.44
N VAL A 302 -12.74 -8.87 -13.30
CA VAL A 302 -14.03 -9.42 -12.87
C VAL A 302 -13.82 -10.89 -12.51
N VAL A 303 -14.19 -11.23 -11.28
CA VAL A 303 -14.12 -12.59 -10.77
C VAL A 303 -15.51 -13.22 -10.84
N PRO A 304 -15.64 -14.44 -11.36
CA PRO A 304 -16.92 -15.15 -11.45
C PRO A 304 -17.60 -15.37 -10.09
N GLN A 305 -18.89 -15.66 -10.14
CA GLN A 305 -19.74 -15.78 -8.95
C GLN A 305 -19.56 -17.09 -8.16
N ASP A 306 -19.04 -18.12 -8.81
CA ASP A 306 -18.96 -19.49 -8.33
C ASP A 306 -17.60 -19.84 -7.66
N CYS A 307 -16.78 -18.85 -7.32
CA CYS A 307 -15.48 -19.01 -6.69
C CYS A 307 -15.38 -18.35 -5.33
N VAL A 308 -14.35 -18.73 -4.58
CA VAL A 308 -13.90 -18.05 -3.35
C VAL A 308 -12.55 -17.40 -3.57
N LEU A 309 -12.25 -16.37 -2.79
CA LEU A 309 -11.03 -15.57 -2.91
C LEU A 309 -10.10 -15.81 -1.71
N GLY A 310 -8.82 -15.97 -2.00
CA GLY A 310 -7.78 -16.02 -0.98
C GLY A 310 -7.38 -14.63 -0.49
N ASN A 311 -6.74 -14.56 0.67
CA ASN A 311 -6.25 -13.33 1.31
C ASN A 311 -5.18 -12.55 0.51
N SER A 312 -4.72 -13.12 -0.61
CA SER A 312 -3.87 -12.43 -1.60
C SER A 312 -4.66 -11.66 -2.67
N VAL A 313 -5.98 -11.54 -2.49
CA VAL A 313 -6.90 -10.83 -3.38
C VAL A 313 -7.71 -9.83 -2.57
N ASN A 314 -7.84 -8.60 -3.06
CA ASN A 314 -8.78 -7.61 -2.55
C ASN A 314 -9.96 -7.48 -3.52
N PHE A 315 -11.16 -7.16 -3.00
CA PHE A 315 -12.32 -6.91 -3.86
C PHE A 315 -13.15 -5.73 -3.37
N LEU A 316 -13.89 -5.11 -4.29
CA LEU A 316 -14.84 -4.06 -3.96
C LEU A 316 -16.16 -4.66 -3.50
N GLU A 317 -16.64 -4.22 -2.34
CA GLU A 317 -18.00 -4.47 -1.86
C GLU A 317 -18.89 -3.33 -2.37
N LEU A 318 -19.51 -3.57 -3.54
CA LEU A 318 -20.38 -2.60 -4.18
C LEU A 318 -21.82 -2.77 -3.66
N PRO A 319 -22.51 -1.68 -3.32
CA PRO A 319 -23.94 -1.71 -3.00
C PRO A 319 -24.78 -2.26 -4.17
N VAL A 320 -25.92 -2.90 -3.87
CA VAL A 320 -26.80 -3.48 -4.88
C VAL A 320 -27.27 -2.41 -5.86
N GLU A 321 -27.59 -1.22 -5.37
CA GLU A 321 -28.04 -0.08 -6.19
C GLU A 321 -26.97 0.36 -7.22
N VAL A 322 -25.70 0.16 -6.91
CA VAL A 322 -24.59 0.42 -7.84
C VAL A 322 -24.54 -0.67 -8.91
N LEU A 323 -24.69 -1.93 -8.52
CA LEU A 323 -24.70 -3.06 -9.45
C LEU A 323 -25.87 -2.98 -10.41
N ASP A 324 -27.07 -2.59 -9.94
CA ASP A 324 -28.27 -2.40 -10.75
C ASP A 324 -28.07 -1.27 -11.79
N LYS A 325 -27.53 -0.12 -11.37
CA LYS A 325 -27.20 0.98 -12.28
C LYS A 325 -26.15 0.60 -13.33
N LEU A 326 -25.14 -0.18 -12.92
CA LEU A 326 -24.15 -0.69 -13.86
C LEU A 326 -24.80 -1.66 -14.87
N ALA A 327 -25.72 -2.53 -14.41
CA ALA A 327 -26.45 -3.45 -15.27
C ALA A 327 -27.36 -2.72 -16.25
N GLU A 328 -28.13 -1.73 -15.77
CA GLU A 328 -28.99 -0.89 -16.59
C GLU A 328 -28.19 -0.17 -17.70
N LYS A 329 -27.05 0.45 -17.31
CA LYS A 329 -26.25 1.23 -18.25
C LYS A 329 -25.49 0.39 -19.26
N HIS A 330 -25.06 -0.80 -18.89
CA HIS A 330 -24.14 -1.64 -19.68
C HIS A 330 -24.77 -2.96 -20.16
N GLY A 331 -26.05 -3.21 -19.83
CA GLY A 331 -26.81 -4.39 -20.26
C GLY A 331 -26.64 -5.61 -19.36
N SER A 332 -25.65 -5.64 -18.44
CA SER A 332 -25.52 -6.67 -17.39
C SER A 332 -24.53 -6.20 -16.31
N VAL A 333 -24.65 -6.78 -15.11
CA VAL A 333 -23.70 -6.55 -14.01
C VAL A 333 -22.27 -6.86 -14.45
N GLY A 334 -22.04 -8.00 -15.12
CA GLY A 334 -20.71 -8.40 -15.59
C GLY A 334 -20.09 -7.39 -16.55
N LYS A 335 -20.84 -6.88 -17.53
CA LYS A 335 -20.35 -5.84 -18.44
C LYS A 335 -20.09 -4.52 -17.73
N GLY A 336 -20.92 -4.15 -16.76
CA GLY A 336 -20.72 -2.97 -15.92
C GLY A 336 -19.45 -3.08 -15.07
N LEU A 337 -19.18 -4.25 -14.49
CA LEU A 337 -17.96 -4.50 -13.75
C LEU A 337 -16.72 -4.51 -14.66
N LEU A 338 -16.79 -5.01 -15.88
CA LEU A 338 -15.71 -4.93 -16.86
C LEU A 338 -15.38 -3.48 -17.23
N TRP A 339 -16.41 -2.67 -17.44
CA TRP A 339 -16.25 -1.23 -17.68
C TRP A 339 -15.55 -0.55 -16.49
N LEU A 340 -15.97 -0.87 -15.26
CA LEU A 340 -15.37 -0.34 -14.04
C LEU A 340 -13.92 -0.85 -13.85
N ALA A 341 -13.64 -2.12 -14.21
CA ALA A 341 -12.30 -2.68 -14.22
C ALA A 341 -11.37 -1.92 -15.18
N ALA A 342 -11.84 -1.65 -16.39
CA ALA A 342 -11.08 -0.87 -17.37
C ALA A 342 -10.70 0.52 -16.84
N HIS A 343 -11.64 1.16 -16.14
CA HIS A 343 -11.41 2.44 -15.50
C HIS A 343 -10.36 2.36 -14.38
N LEU A 344 -10.49 1.41 -13.46
CA LEU A 344 -9.54 1.20 -12.36
C LEU A 344 -8.17 0.72 -12.84
N ASN A 345 -8.09 0.14 -14.03
CA ASN A 345 -6.85 -0.24 -14.69
C ASN A 345 -6.27 0.89 -15.55
N SER A 346 -6.79 2.11 -15.49
CA SER A 346 -6.20 3.21 -16.25
C SER A 346 -4.76 3.47 -15.82
N GLU A 347 -3.94 3.91 -16.77
CA GLU A 347 -2.53 4.21 -16.51
C GLU A 347 -2.35 5.29 -15.45
N MET A 348 -3.20 6.31 -15.48
CA MET A 348 -3.15 7.41 -14.51
C MET A 348 -3.36 6.94 -13.07
N LEU A 349 -4.30 6.01 -12.85
CA LEU A 349 -4.51 5.42 -11.53
C LEU A 349 -3.36 4.49 -11.12
N ASP A 350 -2.76 3.77 -12.07
CA ASP A 350 -1.58 2.96 -11.80
C ASP A 350 -0.38 3.82 -11.38
N LEU A 351 -0.11 4.91 -12.10
CA LEU A 351 0.92 5.90 -11.75
C LEU A 351 0.67 6.51 -10.37
N TRP A 352 -0.57 6.92 -10.10
CA TRP A 352 -0.97 7.38 -8.77
C TRP A 352 -0.69 6.35 -7.70
N SER A 353 -1.15 5.10 -7.88
CA SER A 353 -0.96 4.02 -6.91
C SER A 353 0.52 3.74 -6.64
N ARG A 354 1.36 3.76 -7.67
CA ARG A 354 2.81 3.58 -7.54
C ARG A 354 3.47 4.70 -6.75
N ALA A 355 3.05 5.93 -6.98
CA ALA A 355 3.60 7.09 -6.28
C ALA A 355 3.38 7.00 -4.76
N TRP A 356 2.24 6.51 -4.32
CA TRP A 356 1.86 6.45 -2.92
C TRP A 356 2.04 5.08 -2.26
N ALA A 357 2.59 4.10 -2.98
CA ALA A 357 2.81 2.75 -2.48
C ALA A 357 3.79 2.73 -1.29
N ALA A 358 3.35 2.20 -0.16
CA ALA A 358 4.19 2.04 1.01
C ALA A 358 5.11 0.81 0.91
N ASN A 359 4.59 -0.28 0.31
CA ASN A 359 5.28 -1.57 0.16
C ASN A 359 4.69 -2.36 -1.02
N ASN A 360 4.99 -3.65 -1.13
CA ASN A 360 4.48 -4.53 -2.18
C ASN A 360 3.00 -4.92 -2.00
N ASN A 361 2.38 -4.63 -0.86
CA ASN A 361 0.96 -4.88 -0.67
C ASN A 361 0.13 -3.71 -1.21
N VAL A 362 -0.91 -4.04 -1.97
CA VAL A 362 -1.97 -3.10 -2.34
C VAL A 362 -2.98 -3.12 -1.19
N ASN A 363 -2.77 -2.26 -0.21
CA ASN A 363 -3.58 -2.26 1.00
C ASN A 363 -4.99 -1.70 0.75
N ASN A 364 -5.98 -2.15 1.51
CA ASN A 364 -7.37 -1.68 1.38
C ASN A 364 -7.46 -0.15 1.44
N TYR A 365 -6.76 0.48 2.39
CA TYR A 365 -6.78 1.94 2.53
C TYR A 365 -6.16 2.67 1.32
N GLU A 366 -5.20 2.04 0.61
CA GLU A 366 -4.64 2.60 -0.62
C GLU A 366 -5.69 2.59 -1.74
N ILE A 367 -6.43 1.47 -1.87
CA ILE A 367 -7.53 1.35 -2.83
C ILE A 367 -8.66 2.31 -2.49
N GLU A 368 -9.08 2.37 -1.24
CA GLU A 368 -10.12 3.29 -0.74
C GLU A 368 -9.78 4.76 -0.99
N SER A 369 -8.48 5.08 -0.97
CA SER A 369 -7.96 6.43 -1.23
C SER A 369 -7.65 6.72 -2.70
N LEU A 370 -7.89 5.78 -3.63
CA LEU A 370 -7.71 6.04 -5.06
C LEU A 370 -8.63 7.20 -5.51
N PRO A 371 -8.08 8.19 -6.23
CA PRO A 371 -8.91 9.19 -6.87
C PRO A 371 -9.80 8.52 -7.92
N PHE A 372 -11.08 8.87 -7.89
CA PHE A 372 -12.06 8.24 -8.77
C PHE A 372 -12.88 9.29 -9.51
N PRO A 373 -12.29 9.89 -10.57
CA PRO A 373 -12.95 10.92 -11.35
C PRO A 373 -14.22 10.40 -12.05
N GLN A 374 -15.14 11.32 -12.37
CA GLN A 374 -16.32 10.95 -13.14
C GLN A 374 -15.94 10.49 -14.55
N PRO A 375 -16.73 9.59 -15.19
CA PRO A 375 -16.41 9.07 -16.52
C PRO A 375 -16.24 10.12 -17.61
N ARG A 376 -16.92 11.26 -17.49
CA ARG A 376 -16.80 12.39 -18.43
C ARG A 376 -15.43 13.08 -18.36
N GLU A 377 -14.81 13.07 -17.19
CA GLU A 377 -13.49 13.68 -16.96
C GLU A 377 -12.35 12.82 -17.49
N ILE A 378 -12.57 11.52 -17.66
CA ILE A 378 -11.56 10.57 -18.14
C ILE A 378 -11.35 10.69 -19.64
N ARG A 379 -12.37 11.03 -20.41
CA ARG A 379 -12.24 11.21 -21.86
C ARG A 379 -11.30 12.34 -22.26
N SER A 380 -11.06 13.30 -21.37
CA SER A 380 -10.10 14.41 -21.58
C SER A 380 -8.67 14.06 -21.19
N ILE A 381 -8.45 12.95 -20.49
CA ILE A 381 -7.12 12.52 -20.01
C ILE A 381 -6.49 11.46 -20.93
N SER A 382 -7.32 10.78 -21.75
CA SER A 382 -6.88 9.70 -22.66
C SER A 382 -6.45 10.15 -24.06
N THR A 383 -6.40 11.42 -24.32
CA THR A 383 -5.81 12.05 -25.52
C THR A 383 -4.57 12.86 -25.12
#